data_e570b12c1ce0eb8cfb79b134cf1fdb72
#
_entry.id   e570b12c1ce0eb8cfb79b134cf1fdb72
#
_cell.length_a   1.000
_cell.length_b   1.000
_cell.length_c   1.000
_cell.angle_alpha   90.00
_cell.angle_beta   90.00
_cell.angle_gamma   90.00
#
_symmetry.space_group_name_H-M   'P 1'
#
loop_
_entity.id
_entity.type
_entity.pdbx_description
1 polymer ?
#
loop_
_entity_poly.entity_id
_entity_poly.type
_entity_poly.pdbx_seq_one_letter_code
_entity_poly.pdbx_strand_id
1 'polypeptide(L)'
;LSLMFVLLGIYAYSQQAIHGEVVTGLRNIGLMGGATWGLYVAFLVYFMGVSFAGITISAIVRLFDLKVLKPITRIAELMTIIALILGALTIMSDVGKPLRAILYLPLYGRPMSPFFGTFTIVISGYFFASLVYFYLNGRKDAAICAEQATGALKGFYQFWAAGYKDTPLERRRHEQSTFWLAVALLPLLVVATSTLGAVFGLQGGRPGWHSALQAPGFVILGGVSGIGHLIILAALFRVFTSETDKISMEVFKWLGNILMVLILLYTYFMVVEWLTVSYASSSHEGKISMALLSGRYA
;
A
#
# COMPACT_ATOMS: atom_id res chain seq x y z
N LEU A 1 -14.42 22.23 2.49
CA LEU A 1 -14.24 21.36 3.66
C LEU A 1 -12.87 20.65 3.65
N SER A 2 -12.49 19.97 2.58
CA SER A 2 -11.19 19.26 2.47
C SER A 2 -9.97 20.16 2.66
N LEU A 3 -9.98 21.36 2.08
CA LEU A 3 -8.89 22.34 2.25
C LEU A 3 -8.72 22.75 3.73
N MET A 4 -9.80 22.90 4.45
CA MET A 4 -9.76 23.22 5.90
C MET A 4 -9.08 22.10 6.70
N PHE A 5 -9.38 20.82 6.42
CA PHE A 5 -8.70 19.71 7.07
C PHE A 5 -7.22 19.62 6.72
N VAL A 6 -6.85 19.93 5.47
CA VAL A 6 -5.43 20.00 5.07
C VAL A 6 -4.70 21.10 5.84
N LEU A 7 -5.28 22.30 5.96
CA LEU A 7 -4.69 23.41 6.71
C LEU A 7 -4.55 23.10 8.21
N LEU A 8 -5.57 22.46 8.81
CA LEU A 8 -5.50 21.99 10.20
C LEU A 8 -4.40 20.92 10.37
N GLY A 9 -4.27 20.00 9.43
CA GLY A 9 -3.20 18.99 9.43
C GLY A 9 -1.81 19.62 9.34
N ILE A 10 -1.61 20.59 8.46
CA ILE A 10 -0.34 21.35 8.35
C ILE A 10 -0.04 22.09 9.65
N TYR A 11 -1.04 22.73 10.26
CA TYR A 11 -0.88 23.41 11.54
C TYR A 11 -0.50 22.41 12.64
N ALA A 12 -1.22 21.30 12.78
CA ALA A 12 -0.92 20.27 13.77
C ALA A 12 0.49 19.69 13.60
N TYR A 13 0.88 19.40 12.35
CA TYR A 13 2.23 18.93 12.06
C TYR A 13 3.30 19.98 12.36
N SER A 14 3.04 21.27 12.13
CA SER A 14 3.98 22.34 12.51
C SER A 14 4.23 22.39 14.03
N GLN A 15 3.19 22.17 14.84
CA GLN A 15 3.34 22.06 16.30
C GLN A 15 4.19 20.84 16.69
N GLN A 16 3.99 19.71 16.04
CA GLN A 16 4.82 18.51 16.24
C GLN A 16 6.28 18.74 15.83
N ALA A 17 6.53 19.42 14.72
CA ALA A 17 7.87 19.72 14.24
C ALA A 17 8.64 20.68 15.19
N ILE A 18 7.96 21.64 15.82
CA ILE A 18 8.54 22.62 16.73
C ILE A 18 8.75 22.02 18.12
N HIS A 19 7.73 21.39 18.69
CA HIS A 19 7.72 20.93 20.08
C HIS A 19 8.12 19.45 20.23
N GLY A 20 8.29 18.72 19.12
CA GLY A 20 8.58 17.29 19.11
C GLY A 20 7.31 16.44 19.28
N GLU A 21 7.50 15.12 19.24
CA GLU A 21 6.38 14.16 19.27
C GLU A 21 5.63 14.09 20.61
N VAL A 22 6.12 14.74 21.64
CA VAL A 22 5.44 14.82 22.95
C VAL A 22 4.04 15.40 22.82
N VAL A 23 3.83 16.33 21.89
CA VAL A 23 2.51 16.97 21.66
C VAL A 23 1.47 16.00 21.10
N THR A 24 1.89 14.87 20.55
CA THR A 24 0.97 13.83 20.05
C THR A 24 0.36 12.97 21.18
N GLY A 25 0.90 13.10 22.40
CA GLY A 25 0.52 12.26 23.55
C GLY A 25 1.02 10.81 23.48
N LEU A 26 1.71 10.43 22.43
CA LEU A 26 2.21 9.04 22.24
C LEU A 26 3.54 8.80 22.96
N ARG A 27 4.35 9.86 23.18
CA ARG A 27 5.63 9.79 23.89
C ARG A 27 5.55 10.51 25.22
N ASN A 28 5.55 9.76 26.31
CA ASN A 28 5.74 10.31 27.64
C ASN A 28 7.24 10.42 27.94
N ILE A 29 7.68 11.61 28.35
CA ILE A 29 9.03 11.85 28.82
C ILE A 29 9.22 11.01 30.09
N GLY A 30 10.20 10.09 30.08
CA GLY A 30 10.58 9.30 31.27
C GLY A 30 10.06 7.86 31.31
N LEU A 31 9.18 7.46 30.44
CA LEU A 31 8.87 6.05 30.26
C LEU A 31 9.70 5.49 29.10
N MET A 32 10.47 4.48 29.36
CA MET A 32 11.11 3.62 28.35
C MET A 32 10.02 2.89 27.53
N GLY A 33 9.05 3.63 27.08
CA GLY A 33 7.72 3.21 26.72
C GLY A 33 7.59 2.49 25.41
N GLY A 34 8.58 1.84 24.91
CA GLY A 34 8.43 1.02 23.73
C GLY A 34 7.97 1.79 22.49
N ALA A 35 7.48 1.09 21.47
CA ALA A 35 7.06 1.69 20.23
C ALA A 35 5.88 2.66 20.44
N THR A 36 6.11 3.91 20.13
CA THR A 36 5.11 5.00 20.16
C THR A 36 4.32 5.04 18.88
N TRP A 37 3.96 3.88 18.35
CA TRP A 37 3.28 3.76 17.09
C TRP A 37 1.79 4.01 17.27
N GLY A 38 1.31 5.04 16.61
CA GLY A 38 -0.07 5.48 16.66
C GLY A 38 -0.72 5.50 15.27
N LEU A 39 -1.51 6.53 15.05
CA LEU A 39 -2.33 6.67 13.84
C LEU A 39 -1.51 6.73 12.55
N TYR A 40 -0.34 7.37 12.57
CA TYR A 40 0.53 7.43 11.39
C TYR A 40 0.97 6.05 10.93
N VAL A 41 1.38 5.19 11.85
CA VAL A 41 1.79 3.82 11.51
C VAL A 41 0.60 2.98 11.06
N ALA A 42 -0.58 3.16 11.66
CA ALA A 42 -1.80 2.51 11.21
C ALA A 42 -2.14 2.91 9.76
N PHE A 43 -2.04 4.18 9.41
CA PHE A 43 -2.23 4.65 8.04
C PHE A 43 -1.13 4.20 7.09
N LEU A 44 0.13 4.10 7.54
CA LEU A 44 1.19 3.49 6.74
C LEU A 44 0.80 2.07 6.32
N VAL A 45 0.41 1.22 7.28
CA VAL A 45 0.00 -0.17 7.02
C VAL A 45 -1.18 -0.22 6.07
N TYR A 46 -2.17 0.63 6.29
CA TYR A 46 -3.36 0.73 5.47
C TYR A 46 -3.04 1.12 4.01
N PHE A 47 -2.27 2.19 3.78
CA PHE A 47 -1.89 2.62 2.44
C PHE A 47 -0.98 1.63 1.73
N MET A 48 -0.09 0.97 2.46
CA MET A 48 0.72 -0.12 1.90
C MET A 48 -0.16 -1.27 1.42
N GLY A 49 -1.18 -1.65 2.20
CA GLY A 49 -2.17 -2.66 1.79
C GLY A 49 -2.96 -2.25 0.55
N VAL A 50 -3.45 -1.01 0.51
CA VAL A 50 -4.16 -0.46 -0.66
C VAL A 50 -3.28 -0.48 -1.90
N SER A 51 -2.01 -0.08 -1.78
CA SER A 51 -1.06 -0.08 -2.91
C SER A 51 -0.82 -1.48 -3.46
N PHE A 52 -0.75 -2.47 -2.59
CA PHE A 52 -0.55 -3.87 -2.95
C PHE A 52 -1.60 -4.38 -3.94
N ALA A 53 -2.87 -4.20 -3.65
CA ALA A 53 -3.93 -4.75 -4.50
C ALA A 53 -3.99 -4.07 -5.86
N GLY A 54 -3.75 -2.77 -5.94
CA GLY A 54 -3.82 -2.03 -7.21
C GLY A 54 -2.84 -2.57 -8.25
N ILE A 55 -1.57 -2.69 -7.88
CA ILE A 55 -0.55 -3.25 -8.78
C ILE A 55 -0.77 -4.74 -9.03
N THR A 56 -1.20 -5.50 -8.01
CA THR A 56 -1.49 -6.94 -8.18
C THR A 56 -2.55 -7.14 -9.26
N ILE A 57 -3.65 -6.41 -9.22
CA ILE A 57 -4.71 -6.50 -10.22
C ILE A 57 -4.19 -6.13 -11.61
N SER A 58 -3.44 -5.03 -11.74
CA SER A 58 -2.86 -4.64 -13.02
C SER A 58 -1.89 -5.69 -13.58
N ALA A 59 -1.02 -6.24 -12.74
CA ALA A 59 -0.08 -7.28 -13.12
C ALA A 59 -0.79 -8.59 -13.53
N ILE A 60 -1.76 -9.05 -12.76
CA ILE A 60 -2.55 -10.26 -13.05
C ILE A 60 -3.33 -10.08 -14.36
N VAL A 61 -3.98 -8.94 -14.58
CA VAL A 61 -4.70 -8.64 -15.83
C VAL A 61 -3.76 -8.74 -17.03
N ARG A 62 -2.53 -8.26 -16.90
CA ARG A 62 -1.53 -8.34 -17.96
C ARG A 62 -1.00 -9.75 -18.20
N LEU A 63 -0.70 -10.48 -17.14
CA LEU A 63 -0.10 -11.81 -17.21
C LEU A 63 -1.09 -12.85 -17.74
N PHE A 64 -2.36 -12.76 -17.36
CA PHE A 64 -3.42 -13.72 -17.71
C PHE A 64 -4.40 -13.21 -18.77
N ASP A 65 -4.15 -12.04 -19.36
CA ASP A 65 -5.02 -11.36 -20.34
C ASP A 65 -6.49 -11.29 -19.92
N LEU A 66 -6.75 -10.93 -18.67
CA LEU A 66 -8.11 -10.85 -18.12
C LEU A 66 -8.86 -9.64 -18.68
N LYS A 67 -9.49 -9.82 -19.82
CA LYS A 67 -10.17 -8.74 -20.59
C LYS A 67 -11.24 -8.02 -19.77
N VAL A 68 -11.95 -8.75 -18.90
CA VAL A 68 -13.01 -8.20 -18.04
C VAL A 68 -12.47 -7.10 -17.12
N LEU A 69 -11.26 -7.25 -16.57
CA LEU A 69 -10.67 -6.31 -15.61
C LEU A 69 -9.81 -5.21 -16.28
N LYS A 70 -9.59 -5.26 -17.60
CA LYS A 70 -8.83 -4.23 -18.32
C LYS A 70 -9.30 -2.79 -18.06
N PRO A 71 -10.61 -2.48 -18.02
CA PRO A 71 -11.08 -1.11 -17.83
C PRO A 71 -10.64 -0.47 -16.51
N ILE A 72 -10.39 -1.27 -15.47
CA ILE A 72 -10.03 -0.76 -14.14
C ILE A 72 -8.51 -0.75 -13.88
N THR A 73 -7.68 -1.24 -14.80
CA THR A 73 -6.23 -1.35 -14.57
C THR A 73 -5.57 0.01 -14.32
N ARG A 74 -5.98 1.06 -15.04
CA ARG A 74 -5.44 2.40 -14.84
C ARG A 74 -5.85 3.02 -13.50
N ILE A 75 -7.08 2.77 -13.08
CA ILE A 75 -7.56 3.19 -11.75
C ILE A 75 -6.74 2.48 -10.68
N ALA A 76 -6.50 1.18 -10.84
CA ALA A 76 -5.72 0.37 -9.92
C ALA A 76 -4.25 0.82 -9.82
N GLU A 77 -3.60 1.11 -10.96
CA GLU A 77 -2.23 1.64 -11.00
C GLU A 77 -2.12 3.02 -10.34
N LEU A 78 -3.04 3.93 -10.66
CA LEU A 78 -3.07 5.27 -10.06
C LEU A 78 -3.31 5.20 -8.55
N MET A 79 -4.27 4.36 -8.12
CA MET A 79 -4.53 4.09 -6.71
C MET A 79 -3.26 3.63 -5.98
N THR A 80 -2.48 2.74 -6.58
CA THR A 80 -1.20 2.28 -6.02
C THR A 80 -0.23 3.43 -5.79
N ILE A 81 -0.02 4.28 -6.80
CA ILE A 81 0.95 5.39 -6.68
C ILE A 81 0.51 6.39 -5.63
N ILE A 82 -0.77 6.75 -5.60
CA ILE A 82 -1.32 7.66 -4.59
C ILE A 82 -1.16 7.05 -3.19
N ALA A 83 -1.51 5.77 -3.02
CA ALA A 83 -1.37 5.08 -1.74
C ALA A 83 0.09 5.01 -1.27
N LEU A 84 1.04 4.73 -2.17
CA LEU A 84 2.48 4.73 -1.83
C LEU A 84 2.97 6.11 -1.39
N ILE A 85 2.55 7.17 -2.07
CA ILE A 85 2.91 8.55 -1.68
C ILE A 85 2.31 8.87 -0.30
N LEU A 86 1.04 8.55 -0.06
CA LEU A 86 0.39 8.77 1.22
C LEU A 86 1.06 7.94 2.34
N GLY A 87 1.41 6.68 2.07
CA GLY A 87 2.17 5.85 3.00
C GLY A 87 3.55 6.43 3.33
N ALA A 88 4.27 6.95 2.34
CA ALA A 88 5.54 7.63 2.56
C ALA A 88 5.38 8.91 3.40
N LEU A 89 4.33 9.69 3.15
CA LEU A 89 4.03 10.90 3.93
C LEU A 89 3.68 10.56 5.38
N THR A 90 2.92 9.49 5.63
CA THR A 90 2.56 9.09 7.00
C THR A 90 3.78 8.64 7.80
N ILE A 91 4.70 7.86 7.21
CA ILE A 91 5.92 7.46 7.92
C ILE A 91 6.86 8.65 8.15
N MET A 92 6.96 9.56 7.18
CA MET A 92 7.75 10.78 7.36
C MET A 92 7.19 11.68 8.46
N SER A 93 5.87 11.68 8.64
CA SER A 93 5.20 12.41 9.73
C SER A 93 5.39 11.76 11.10
N ASP A 94 5.54 10.42 11.15
CA ASP A 94 5.80 9.68 12.40
C ASP A 94 7.25 9.80 12.87
N VAL A 95 8.17 10.08 11.95
CA VAL A 95 9.59 10.25 12.29
C VAL A 95 9.85 11.67 12.77
N GLY A 96 10.09 11.85 14.06
CA GLY A 96 10.23 13.18 14.69
C GLY A 96 11.26 14.14 14.06
N LYS A 97 12.20 13.60 13.26
CA LYS A 97 13.19 14.40 12.50
C LYS A 97 13.38 13.82 11.09
N PRO A 98 12.44 14.06 10.17
CA PRO A 98 12.41 13.44 8.84
C PRO A 98 13.66 13.72 8.00
N LEU A 99 14.20 14.93 8.01
CA LEU A 99 15.44 15.23 7.30
C LEU A 99 16.62 14.40 7.80
N ARG A 100 16.69 14.19 9.12
CA ARG A 100 17.75 13.35 9.71
C ARG A 100 17.56 11.90 9.31
N ALA A 101 16.32 11.40 9.28
CA ALA A 101 16.02 10.07 8.81
C ALA A 101 16.47 9.85 7.36
N ILE A 102 16.11 10.75 6.44
CA ILE A 102 16.48 10.64 5.02
C ILE A 102 18.01 10.64 4.83
N LEU A 103 18.71 11.56 5.51
CA LEU A 103 20.16 11.71 5.33
C LEU A 103 20.95 10.55 5.93
N TYR A 104 20.52 10.02 7.07
CA TYR A 104 21.29 9.00 7.79
C TYR A 104 20.77 7.57 7.56
N LEU A 105 19.59 7.40 6.97
CA LEU A 105 19.06 6.07 6.66
C LEU A 105 20.03 5.21 5.86
N PRO A 106 20.73 5.71 4.82
CA PRO A 106 21.73 4.94 4.09
C PRO A 106 22.92 4.49 4.94
N LEU A 107 23.24 5.25 6.00
CA LEU A 107 24.36 4.95 6.90
C LEU A 107 23.98 3.93 7.98
N TYR A 108 22.75 4.00 8.48
CA TYR A 108 22.24 3.14 9.55
C TYR A 108 21.43 1.95 9.03
N GLY A 109 21.03 1.97 7.77
CA GLY A 109 20.30 0.89 7.13
C GLY A 109 21.18 -0.36 7.02
N ARG A 110 21.04 -1.29 7.95
CA ARG A 110 21.72 -2.60 7.92
C ARG A 110 20.76 -3.63 7.33
N PRO A 111 21.14 -4.36 6.27
CA PRO A 111 20.27 -5.37 5.65
C PRO A 111 19.73 -6.41 6.64
N MET A 112 20.50 -6.72 7.69
CA MET A 112 20.11 -7.66 8.76
C MET A 112 19.11 -7.07 9.77
N SER A 113 18.85 -5.75 9.72
CA SER A 113 17.85 -5.12 10.58
C SER A 113 16.47 -5.17 9.92
N PRO A 114 15.44 -5.76 10.55
CA PRO A 114 14.08 -5.76 9.99
C PRO A 114 13.50 -4.35 9.83
N PHE A 115 13.89 -3.38 10.68
CA PHE A 115 13.36 -2.01 10.65
C PHE A 115 14.13 -1.09 9.69
N PHE A 116 15.44 -0.98 9.89
CA PHE A 116 16.27 0.01 9.19
C PHE A 116 17.00 -0.52 7.96
N GLY A 117 16.91 -1.82 7.69
CA GLY A 117 17.54 -2.45 6.56
C GLY A 117 16.53 -3.08 5.63
N THR A 118 16.06 -4.27 5.98
CA THR A 118 15.20 -5.07 5.10
C THR A 118 13.92 -4.32 4.70
N PHE A 119 13.19 -3.77 5.67
CA PHE A 119 11.96 -3.01 5.39
C PHE A 119 12.23 -1.83 4.46
N THR A 120 13.22 -1.00 4.78
CA THR A 120 13.53 0.20 4.00
C THR A 120 13.95 -0.12 2.57
N ILE A 121 14.85 -1.11 2.40
CA ILE A 121 15.35 -1.51 1.08
C ILE A 121 14.22 -2.08 0.23
N VAL A 122 13.41 -2.99 0.81
CA VAL A 122 12.33 -3.66 0.09
C VAL A 122 11.21 -2.67 -0.28
N ILE A 123 10.80 -1.81 0.65
CA ILE A 123 9.75 -0.81 0.37
C ILE A 123 10.21 0.24 -0.64
N SER A 124 11.45 0.72 -0.54
CA SER A 124 12.00 1.65 -1.53
C SER A 124 12.09 1.00 -2.91
N GLY A 125 12.54 -0.25 -2.98
CA GLY A 125 12.58 -1.02 -4.23
C GLY A 125 11.20 -1.24 -4.83
N TYR A 126 10.22 -1.58 -3.99
CA TYR A 126 8.82 -1.72 -4.40
C TYR A 126 8.24 -0.40 -4.92
N PHE A 127 8.48 0.70 -4.21
CA PHE A 127 8.02 2.03 -4.63
C PHE A 127 8.61 2.42 -5.99
N PHE A 128 9.92 2.28 -6.14
CA PHE A 128 10.60 2.57 -7.39
C PHE A 128 10.10 1.69 -8.55
N ALA A 129 9.99 0.38 -8.35
CA ALA A 129 9.48 -0.54 -9.35
C ALA A 129 8.03 -0.23 -9.76
N SER A 130 7.20 0.18 -8.80
CA SER A 130 5.81 0.60 -9.04
C SER A 130 5.72 1.88 -9.88
N LEU A 131 6.60 2.86 -9.60
CA LEU A 131 6.69 4.09 -10.41
C LEU A 131 7.13 3.79 -11.84
N VAL A 132 8.14 2.93 -12.01
CA VAL A 132 8.61 2.52 -13.35
C VAL A 132 7.50 1.77 -14.10
N TYR A 133 6.78 0.88 -13.43
CA TYR A 133 5.67 0.15 -14.02
C TYR A 133 4.54 1.09 -14.46
N PHE A 134 4.14 2.01 -13.60
CA PHE A 134 3.12 3.02 -13.93
C PHE A 134 3.55 3.92 -15.09
N TYR A 135 4.80 4.39 -15.06
CA TYR A 135 5.37 5.20 -16.14
C TYR A 135 5.37 4.45 -17.48
N LEU A 136 5.89 3.23 -17.50
CA LEU A 136 5.97 2.43 -18.73
C LEU A 136 4.59 2.09 -19.27
N ASN A 137 3.67 1.65 -18.43
CA ASN A 137 2.32 1.34 -18.85
C ASN A 137 1.58 2.57 -19.42
N GLY A 138 1.78 3.74 -18.81
CA GLY A 138 1.16 5.00 -19.22
C GLY A 138 1.72 5.61 -20.49
N ARG A 139 2.90 5.22 -20.97
CA ARG A 139 3.57 5.83 -22.14
C ARG A 139 2.71 5.81 -23.40
N LYS A 140 2.06 4.68 -23.70
CA LYS A 140 1.19 4.54 -24.86
C LYS A 140 -0.01 5.47 -24.75
N ASP A 141 -0.66 5.49 -23.59
CA ASP A 141 -1.83 6.35 -23.35
C ASP A 141 -1.44 7.83 -23.39
N ALA A 142 -0.27 8.18 -22.85
CA ALA A 142 0.28 9.53 -22.90
C ALA A 142 0.56 9.98 -24.34
N ALA A 143 1.04 9.09 -25.22
CA ALA A 143 1.23 9.42 -26.64
C ALA A 143 -0.09 9.77 -27.32
N ILE A 144 -1.13 8.98 -27.07
CA ILE A 144 -2.48 9.25 -27.60
C ILE A 144 -3.05 10.58 -27.05
N CYS A 145 -2.91 10.80 -25.74
CA CYS A 145 -3.36 12.04 -25.12
C CYS A 145 -2.60 13.27 -25.62
N ALA A 146 -1.31 13.13 -25.95
CA ALA A 146 -0.50 14.22 -26.48
C ALA A 146 -0.97 14.73 -27.86
N GLU A 147 -1.62 13.87 -28.66
CA GLU A 147 -2.18 14.24 -29.96
C GLU A 147 -3.44 15.13 -29.80
N GLN A 148 -4.21 14.90 -28.74
CA GLN A 148 -5.50 15.59 -28.50
C GLN A 148 -5.34 16.80 -27.55
N ALA A 149 -4.31 16.81 -26.71
CA ALA A 149 -4.10 17.85 -25.72
C ALA A 149 -3.51 19.13 -26.32
N THR A 150 -3.79 20.26 -25.65
CA THR A 150 -3.28 21.59 -26.02
C THR A 150 -2.55 22.24 -24.84
N GLY A 151 -1.69 23.22 -25.13
CA GLY A 151 -0.99 24.01 -24.11
C GLY A 151 -0.04 23.18 -23.23
N ALA A 152 -0.01 23.48 -21.93
CA ALA A 152 0.88 22.84 -20.97
C ALA A 152 0.64 21.32 -20.81
N LEU A 153 -0.62 20.88 -20.96
CA LEU A 153 -0.97 19.45 -20.90
C LEU A 153 -0.34 18.67 -22.05
N LYS A 154 -0.25 19.25 -23.24
CA LYS A 154 0.44 18.62 -24.37
C LYS A 154 1.91 18.38 -24.05
N GLY A 155 2.59 19.38 -23.50
CA GLY A 155 4.01 19.24 -23.09
C GLY A 155 4.20 18.16 -22.04
N PHE A 156 3.31 18.08 -21.05
CA PHE A 156 3.33 17.03 -20.02
C PHE A 156 3.18 15.63 -20.63
N TYR A 157 2.18 15.43 -21.50
CA TYR A 157 1.97 14.13 -22.14
C TYR A 157 3.09 13.76 -23.11
N GLN A 158 3.66 14.72 -23.85
CA GLN A 158 4.83 14.49 -24.70
C GLN A 158 6.06 14.04 -23.89
N PHE A 159 6.29 14.68 -22.75
CA PHE A 159 7.34 14.28 -21.82
C PHE A 159 7.12 12.86 -21.29
N TRP A 160 5.90 12.53 -20.87
CA TRP A 160 5.57 11.18 -20.39
C TRP A 160 5.69 10.12 -21.49
N ALA A 161 5.19 10.41 -22.69
CA ALA A 161 5.30 9.51 -23.84
C ALA A 161 6.77 9.20 -24.20
N ALA A 162 7.71 10.11 -23.88
CA ALA A 162 9.13 9.98 -24.18
C ALA A 162 9.42 9.50 -25.62
N GLY A 163 8.74 10.12 -26.59
CA GLY A 163 8.90 9.84 -28.01
C GLY A 163 8.31 8.51 -28.50
N TYR A 164 7.40 7.88 -27.76
CA TYR A 164 6.70 6.67 -28.20
C TYR A 164 5.87 6.93 -29.47
N LYS A 165 6.12 6.15 -30.54
CA LYS A 165 5.49 6.35 -31.87
C LYS A 165 4.58 5.19 -32.30
N ASP A 166 4.27 4.26 -31.43
CA ASP A 166 3.44 3.06 -31.67
C ASP A 166 3.85 2.23 -32.91
N THR A 167 5.17 2.24 -33.27
CA THR A 167 5.68 1.39 -34.33
C THR A 167 5.59 -0.09 -33.89
N PRO A 168 5.50 -1.07 -34.83
CA PRO A 168 5.40 -2.49 -34.47
C PRO A 168 6.56 -2.97 -33.56
N LEU A 169 7.75 -2.42 -33.77
CA LEU A 169 8.92 -2.75 -32.94
C LEU A 169 8.82 -2.15 -31.52
N GLU A 170 8.40 -0.90 -31.42
CA GLU A 170 8.20 -0.22 -30.12
C GLU A 170 7.06 -0.87 -29.35
N ARG A 171 5.97 -1.22 -29.99
CA ARG A 171 4.85 -1.94 -29.38
C ARG A 171 5.31 -3.26 -28.77
N ARG A 172 6.06 -4.06 -29.54
CA ARG A 172 6.60 -5.34 -29.05
C ARG A 172 7.54 -5.15 -27.87
N ARG A 173 8.46 -4.18 -27.94
CA ARG A 173 9.37 -3.86 -26.83
C ARG A 173 8.62 -3.40 -25.58
N HIS A 174 7.62 -2.55 -25.77
CA HIS A 174 6.77 -2.06 -24.69
C HIS A 174 6.02 -3.21 -24.01
N GLU A 175 5.38 -4.09 -24.77
CA GLU A 175 4.66 -5.25 -24.26
C GLU A 175 5.59 -6.21 -23.51
N GLN A 176 6.77 -6.50 -24.05
CA GLN A 176 7.76 -7.34 -23.38
C GLN A 176 8.27 -6.72 -22.08
N SER A 177 8.65 -5.44 -22.10
CA SER A 177 9.18 -4.75 -20.91
C SER A 177 8.14 -4.71 -19.79
N THR A 178 6.90 -4.37 -20.11
CA THR A 178 5.82 -4.29 -19.12
C THR A 178 5.39 -5.68 -18.62
N PHE A 179 5.48 -6.71 -19.45
CA PHE A 179 5.24 -8.09 -19.05
C PHE A 179 6.29 -8.56 -18.02
N TRP A 180 7.58 -8.44 -18.34
CA TRP A 180 8.64 -8.88 -17.43
C TRP A 180 8.66 -8.07 -16.14
N LEU A 181 8.34 -6.79 -16.21
CA LEU A 181 8.23 -5.98 -15.00
C LEU A 181 7.02 -6.42 -14.14
N ALA A 182 5.89 -6.78 -14.74
CA ALA A 182 4.76 -7.36 -14.02
C ALA A 182 5.13 -8.70 -13.33
N VAL A 183 5.88 -9.57 -14.02
CA VAL A 183 6.41 -10.82 -13.44
C VAL A 183 7.30 -10.55 -12.23
N ALA A 184 8.19 -9.56 -12.33
CA ALA A 184 9.10 -9.20 -11.23
C ALA A 184 8.39 -8.52 -10.06
N LEU A 185 7.35 -7.73 -10.34
CA LEU A 185 6.61 -7.01 -9.31
C LEU A 185 5.82 -7.92 -8.38
N LEU A 186 5.22 -9.00 -8.86
CA LEU A 186 4.40 -9.87 -8.01
C LEU A 186 5.16 -10.46 -6.81
N PRO A 187 6.34 -11.11 -6.98
CA PRO A 187 7.09 -11.58 -5.81
C PRO A 187 7.61 -10.43 -4.95
N LEU A 188 8.03 -9.31 -5.55
CA LEU A 188 8.47 -8.13 -4.79
C LEU A 188 7.37 -7.57 -3.90
N LEU A 189 6.14 -7.54 -4.38
CA LEU A 189 4.94 -7.17 -3.65
C LEU A 189 4.70 -8.06 -2.41
N VAL A 190 4.75 -9.38 -2.60
CA VAL A 190 4.59 -10.34 -1.50
C VAL A 190 5.68 -10.14 -0.47
N VAL A 191 6.93 -9.98 -0.91
CA VAL A 191 8.06 -9.71 0.00
C VAL A 191 7.87 -8.39 0.74
N ALA A 192 7.44 -7.32 0.07
CA ALA A 192 7.25 -6.02 0.69
C ALA A 192 6.18 -6.04 1.80
N THR A 193 5.01 -6.61 1.53
CA THR A 193 3.94 -6.73 2.53
C THR A 193 4.26 -7.72 3.63
N SER A 194 4.90 -8.85 3.31
CA SER A 194 5.37 -9.80 4.31
C SER A 194 6.43 -9.20 5.24
N THR A 195 7.36 -8.40 4.70
CA THR A 195 8.37 -7.70 5.50
C THR A 195 7.71 -6.70 6.44
N LEU A 196 6.71 -5.96 5.98
CA LEU A 196 5.95 -5.05 6.84
C LEU A 196 5.25 -5.83 7.97
N GLY A 197 4.58 -6.94 7.67
CA GLY A 197 3.98 -7.80 8.69
C GLY A 197 5.01 -8.39 9.66
N ALA A 198 6.18 -8.78 9.15
CA ALA A 198 7.28 -9.29 9.99
C ALA A 198 7.83 -8.23 10.96
N VAL A 199 7.84 -6.94 10.58
CA VAL A 199 8.20 -5.85 11.49
C VAL A 199 7.34 -5.86 12.75
N PHE A 200 6.06 -6.19 12.65
CA PHE A 200 5.17 -6.37 13.81
C PHE A 200 5.36 -7.75 14.45
N GLY A 201 5.33 -8.81 13.67
CA GLY A 201 5.36 -10.19 14.15
C GLY A 201 6.64 -10.59 14.89
N LEU A 202 7.77 -9.94 14.62
CA LEU A 202 9.05 -10.19 15.29
C LEU A 202 9.21 -9.45 16.62
N GLN A 203 8.20 -8.69 17.07
CA GLN A 203 8.27 -7.92 18.30
C GLN A 203 7.92 -8.76 19.54
N GLY A 204 8.84 -9.57 20.04
CA GLY A 204 8.64 -10.40 21.22
C GLY A 204 8.24 -9.63 22.49
N GLY A 205 8.58 -8.34 22.60
CA GLY A 205 8.15 -7.46 23.69
C GLY A 205 6.70 -6.96 23.58
N ARG A 206 5.99 -7.32 22.52
CA ARG A 206 4.59 -6.95 22.25
C ARG A 206 3.72 -8.20 22.04
N PRO A 207 3.22 -8.81 23.11
CA PRO A 207 2.52 -10.10 23.02
C PRO A 207 1.35 -10.11 22.03
N GLY A 208 0.63 -9.01 21.89
CA GLY A 208 -0.48 -8.89 20.92
C GLY A 208 -0.07 -8.77 19.45
N TRP A 209 1.24 -8.60 19.15
CA TRP A 209 1.77 -8.50 17.81
C TRP A 209 2.66 -9.66 17.43
N HIS A 210 3.29 -10.30 18.44
CA HIS A 210 4.25 -11.38 18.23
C HIS A 210 3.57 -12.64 17.70
N SER A 211 3.64 -12.82 16.39
CA SER A 211 3.06 -13.99 15.71
C SER A 211 3.73 -14.23 14.36
N ALA A 212 3.98 -15.49 14.04
CA ALA A 212 4.45 -15.90 12.72
C ALA A 212 3.41 -15.65 11.60
N LEU A 213 2.13 -15.55 11.97
CA LEU A 213 1.03 -15.30 11.03
C LEU A 213 0.93 -13.83 10.60
N GLN A 214 1.62 -12.91 11.26
CA GLN A 214 1.58 -11.49 10.89
C GLN A 214 2.09 -11.25 9.46
N ALA A 215 3.20 -11.87 9.06
CA ALA A 215 3.76 -11.71 7.73
C ALA A 215 2.78 -12.14 6.62
N PRO A 216 2.27 -13.38 6.56
CA PRO A 216 1.28 -13.79 5.57
C PRO A 216 -0.07 -13.10 5.78
N GLY A 217 -0.46 -12.79 7.01
CA GLY A 217 -1.69 -12.05 7.34
C GLY A 217 -1.73 -10.68 6.69
N PHE A 218 -0.64 -9.94 6.70
CA PHE A 218 -0.54 -8.63 6.05
C PHE A 218 -0.67 -8.70 4.52
N VAL A 219 -0.19 -9.78 3.89
CA VAL A 219 -0.38 -9.99 2.45
C VAL A 219 -1.87 -10.11 2.12
N ILE A 220 -2.59 -10.93 2.89
CA ILE A 220 -4.02 -11.16 2.68
C ILE A 220 -4.83 -9.91 3.02
N LEU A 221 -4.54 -9.27 4.16
CA LEU A 221 -5.23 -8.05 4.61
C LEU A 221 -4.98 -6.89 3.64
N GLY A 222 -3.78 -6.79 3.08
CA GLY A 222 -3.47 -5.84 2.00
C GLY A 222 -4.35 -6.07 0.78
N GLY A 223 -4.56 -7.32 0.38
CA GLY A 223 -5.50 -7.67 -0.68
C GLY A 223 -6.95 -7.27 -0.34
N VAL A 224 -7.42 -7.54 0.88
CA VAL A 224 -8.77 -7.17 1.33
C VAL A 224 -8.97 -5.66 1.25
N SER A 225 -8.08 -4.87 1.88
CA SER A 225 -8.20 -3.42 1.91
C SER A 225 -8.11 -2.80 0.53
N GLY A 226 -7.18 -3.24 -0.29
CA GLY A 226 -6.97 -2.64 -1.61
C GLY A 226 -8.03 -3.03 -2.63
N ILE A 227 -8.52 -4.28 -2.64
CA ILE A 227 -9.63 -4.68 -3.54
C ILE A 227 -10.92 -3.97 -3.13
N GLY A 228 -11.18 -3.83 -1.83
CA GLY A 228 -12.31 -3.05 -1.33
C GLY A 228 -12.27 -1.59 -1.83
N HIS A 229 -11.09 -0.96 -1.77
CA HIS A 229 -10.88 0.40 -2.32
C HIS A 229 -11.08 0.45 -3.83
N LEU A 230 -10.55 -0.52 -4.55
CA LEU A 230 -10.68 -0.57 -6.01
C LEU A 230 -12.14 -0.71 -6.44
N ILE A 231 -12.95 -1.49 -5.70
CA ILE A 231 -14.39 -1.59 -5.93
C ILE A 231 -15.06 -0.21 -5.74
N ILE A 232 -14.74 0.49 -4.65
CA ILE A 232 -15.30 1.82 -4.39
C ILE A 232 -14.89 2.81 -5.48
N LEU A 233 -13.61 2.87 -5.84
CA LEU A 233 -13.12 3.79 -6.87
C LEU A 233 -13.71 3.46 -8.24
N ALA A 234 -13.82 2.19 -8.62
CA ALA A 234 -14.44 1.76 -9.86
C ALA A 234 -15.94 2.14 -9.89
N ALA A 235 -16.65 2.00 -8.77
CA ALA A 235 -18.06 2.40 -8.67
C ALA A 235 -18.22 3.92 -8.76
N LEU A 236 -17.39 4.69 -8.07
CA LEU A 236 -17.39 6.15 -8.18
C LEU A 236 -17.07 6.61 -9.59
N PHE A 237 -16.04 6.05 -10.21
CA PHE A 237 -15.66 6.37 -11.58
C PHE A 237 -16.81 6.10 -12.56
N ARG A 238 -17.45 4.93 -12.44
CA ARG A 238 -18.61 4.55 -13.24
C ARG A 238 -19.78 5.55 -13.13
N VAL A 239 -20.03 6.04 -11.90
CA VAL A 239 -21.12 7.01 -11.65
C VAL A 239 -20.76 8.40 -12.19
N PHE A 240 -19.56 8.90 -11.89
CA PHE A 240 -19.16 10.27 -12.25
C PHE A 240 -18.87 10.48 -13.74
N THR A 241 -18.40 9.45 -14.44
CA THR A 241 -18.09 9.55 -15.86
C THR A 241 -19.21 9.08 -16.78
N SER A 242 -20.30 8.50 -16.19
CA SER A 242 -21.39 7.85 -16.95
C SER A 242 -20.91 6.72 -17.87
N GLU A 243 -19.72 6.18 -17.62
CA GLU A 243 -19.07 5.11 -18.42
C GLU A 243 -19.55 3.71 -17.99
N THR A 244 -20.89 3.56 -17.93
CA THR A 244 -21.53 2.31 -17.46
C THR A 244 -21.21 1.14 -18.37
N ASP A 245 -20.97 1.38 -19.65
CA ASP A 245 -20.69 0.34 -20.64
C ASP A 245 -19.24 -0.15 -20.57
N LYS A 246 -18.31 0.73 -20.15
CA LYS A 246 -16.88 0.36 -20.04
C LYS A 246 -16.58 -0.42 -18.77
N ILE A 247 -17.23 -0.10 -17.63
CA ILE A 247 -17.07 -0.83 -16.37
C ILE A 247 -18.36 -1.63 -16.11
N SER A 248 -18.40 -2.84 -16.65
CA SER A 248 -19.56 -3.73 -16.53
C SER A 248 -19.75 -4.28 -15.12
N MET A 249 -20.95 -4.79 -14.80
CA MET A 249 -21.22 -5.44 -13.52
C MET A 249 -20.38 -6.73 -13.31
N GLU A 250 -19.87 -7.29 -14.38
CA GLU A 250 -18.99 -8.45 -14.33
C GLU A 250 -17.65 -8.14 -13.63
N VAL A 251 -17.13 -6.91 -13.82
CA VAL A 251 -15.94 -6.43 -13.09
C VAL A 251 -16.17 -6.50 -11.58
N PHE A 252 -17.32 -6.02 -11.10
CA PHE A 252 -17.65 -6.03 -9.67
C PHE A 252 -17.86 -7.43 -9.12
N LYS A 253 -18.44 -8.35 -9.91
CA LYS A 253 -18.55 -9.76 -9.53
C LYS A 253 -17.17 -10.41 -9.38
N TRP A 254 -16.25 -10.18 -10.30
CA TRP A 254 -14.89 -10.67 -10.23
C TRP A 254 -14.15 -10.16 -8.98
N LEU A 255 -14.17 -8.85 -8.77
CA LEU A 255 -13.53 -8.23 -7.59
C LEU A 255 -14.18 -8.69 -6.29
N GLY A 256 -15.52 -8.79 -6.25
CA GLY A 256 -16.25 -9.28 -5.09
C GLY A 256 -15.93 -10.73 -4.74
N ASN A 257 -15.79 -11.60 -5.74
CA ASN A 257 -15.40 -13.00 -5.52
C ASN A 257 -13.98 -13.11 -4.95
N ILE A 258 -13.02 -12.34 -5.49
CA ILE A 258 -11.65 -12.30 -4.97
C ILE A 258 -11.66 -11.77 -3.52
N LEU A 259 -12.39 -10.69 -3.26
CA LEU A 259 -12.52 -10.11 -1.93
C LEU A 259 -13.10 -11.12 -0.93
N MET A 260 -14.15 -11.84 -1.31
CA MET A 260 -14.74 -12.89 -0.47
C MET A 260 -13.74 -13.99 -0.11
N VAL A 261 -12.97 -14.48 -1.09
CA VAL A 261 -11.93 -15.51 -0.83
C VAL A 261 -10.88 -14.98 0.14
N LEU A 262 -10.42 -13.74 -0.03
CA LEU A 262 -9.42 -13.14 0.85
C LEU A 262 -9.95 -12.92 2.27
N ILE A 263 -11.22 -12.50 2.42
CA ILE A 263 -11.86 -12.36 3.73
C ILE A 263 -11.96 -13.71 4.44
N LEU A 264 -12.39 -14.77 3.74
CA LEU A 264 -12.48 -16.11 4.31
C LEU A 264 -11.10 -16.62 4.74
N LEU A 265 -10.07 -16.39 3.93
CA LEU A 265 -8.70 -16.78 4.25
C LEU A 265 -8.15 -15.98 5.44
N TYR A 266 -8.41 -14.68 5.52
CA TYR A 266 -8.03 -13.86 6.67
C TYR A 266 -8.76 -14.30 7.93
N THR A 267 -10.06 -14.59 7.84
CA THR A 267 -10.85 -15.12 8.96
C THR A 267 -10.27 -16.45 9.46
N TYR A 268 -9.86 -17.33 8.56
CA TYR A 268 -9.18 -18.56 8.94
C TYR A 268 -7.90 -18.28 9.76
N PHE A 269 -7.07 -17.33 9.34
CA PHE A 269 -5.87 -16.94 10.09
C PHE A 269 -6.20 -16.39 11.48
N MET A 270 -7.24 -15.55 11.57
CA MET A 270 -7.71 -15.02 12.86
C MET A 270 -8.19 -16.12 13.80
N VAL A 271 -8.91 -17.12 13.28
CA VAL A 271 -9.38 -18.28 14.07
C VAL A 271 -8.21 -19.14 14.54
N VAL A 272 -7.23 -19.41 13.66
CA VAL A 272 -6.02 -20.17 14.02
C VAL A 272 -5.22 -19.44 15.10
N GLU A 273 -5.02 -18.15 14.96
CA GLU A 273 -4.34 -17.32 15.96
C GLU A 273 -5.05 -17.36 17.31
N TRP A 274 -6.38 -17.17 17.30
CA TRP A 274 -7.19 -17.24 18.50
C TRP A 274 -7.11 -18.61 19.19
N LEU A 275 -7.19 -19.71 18.43
CA LEU A 275 -7.04 -21.06 18.95
C LEU A 275 -5.64 -21.26 19.58
N THR A 276 -4.59 -20.82 18.90
CA THR A 276 -3.22 -20.93 19.40
C THR A 276 -3.05 -20.16 20.72
N VAL A 277 -3.51 -18.92 20.75
CA VAL A 277 -3.45 -18.06 21.94
C VAL A 277 -4.30 -18.64 23.09
N SER A 278 -5.47 -19.19 22.80
CA SER A 278 -6.37 -19.77 23.82
C SER A 278 -5.83 -21.06 24.42
N TYR A 279 -5.07 -21.84 23.66
CA TYR A 279 -4.63 -23.19 24.07
C TYR A 279 -3.22 -23.24 24.63
N ALA A 280 -2.28 -22.45 24.07
CA ALA A 280 -0.86 -22.57 24.34
C ALA A 280 -0.20 -21.28 24.84
N SER A 281 -0.98 -20.22 25.07
CA SER A 281 -0.38 -18.91 25.31
C SER A 281 0.14 -18.69 26.72
N SER A 282 1.10 -17.78 26.81
CA SER A 282 1.49 -17.15 28.06
C SER A 282 0.27 -16.40 28.68
N SER A 283 0.27 -16.25 30.00
CA SER A 283 -0.83 -15.54 30.72
C SER A 283 -1.07 -14.12 30.22
N HIS A 284 -0.10 -13.50 29.57
CA HIS A 284 -0.20 -12.15 28.99
C HIS A 284 -0.98 -12.12 27.68
N GLU A 285 -0.73 -13.05 26.77
CA GLU A 285 -1.44 -13.16 25.49
C GLU A 285 -2.92 -13.53 25.69
N GLY A 286 -3.19 -14.48 26.60
CA GLY A 286 -4.55 -14.86 26.96
C GLY A 286 -5.38 -13.67 27.53
N LYS A 287 -4.75 -12.80 28.35
CA LYS A 287 -5.41 -11.58 28.84
C LYS A 287 -5.74 -10.59 27.74
N ILE A 288 -4.84 -10.41 26.75
CA ILE A 288 -5.08 -9.54 25.59
C ILE A 288 -6.21 -10.10 24.74
N SER A 289 -6.20 -11.40 24.45
CA SER A 289 -7.27 -12.07 23.69
C SER A 289 -8.63 -11.92 24.39
N MET A 290 -8.70 -12.15 25.69
CA MET A 290 -9.92 -11.92 26.45
C MET A 290 -10.38 -10.46 26.42
N ALA A 291 -9.47 -9.51 26.55
CA ALA A 291 -9.80 -8.09 26.52
C ALA A 291 -10.37 -7.64 25.18
N LEU A 292 -9.94 -8.27 24.06
CA LEU A 292 -10.42 -8.00 22.71
C LEU A 292 -11.77 -8.67 22.41
N LEU A 293 -12.02 -9.89 22.92
CA LEU A 293 -13.22 -10.68 22.58
C LEU A 293 -14.38 -10.46 23.52
N SER A 294 -14.14 -10.22 24.79
CA SER A 294 -15.19 -10.13 25.82
C SER A 294 -14.93 -9.06 26.89
N GLY A 295 -13.89 -8.25 26.73
CA GLY A 295 -13.47 -7.26 27.70
C GLY A 295 -13.72 -5.81 27.24
N ARG A 296 -12.85 -4.91 27.70
CA ARG A 296 -12.98 -3.46 27.49
C ARG A 296 -12.96 -3.01 26.02
N TYR A 297 -12.43 -3.83 25.11
CA TYR A 297 -12.25 -3.51 23.70
C TYR A 297 -13.09 -4.42 22.77
N ALA A 298 -14.06 -5.17 23.34
CA ALA A 298 -14.97 -6.03 22.58
C ALA A 298 -16.06 -5.23 21.84
#